data_3bb2b2a615f0721b99d2cdf54ebb259e
#
_entry.id   3bb2b2a615f0721b99d2cdf54ebb259e
#
_cell.length_a   1.000
_cell.length_b   1.000
_cell.length_c   1.000
_cell.angle_alpha   90.00
_cell.angle_beta   90.00
_cell.angle_gamma   90.00
#
_symmetry.space_group_name_H-M   'P 1'
#
loop_
_entity.id
_entity.type
_entity.pdbx_description
1 polymer ?
#
loop_
_entity_poly.entity_id
_entity_poly.type
_entity_poly.pdbx_seq_one_letter_code
_entity_poly.pdbx_strand_id
1 'polypeptide(L)'
;ACCLVGSEMCIRDSLQAEISKICFEVKETIFGDPNFNNINIKDYLSNEYISSLCSRINKNKIYSSKKGYVTSHPETIYLSVVDRDLNSVSFINSICHGFGSGITSNKTGILFQNRGVNFRLEDGHPNSIDSHKRPLHTIIPGLITNKNDETLYSYGVMGGQYQPIGQSHLIQNIIDYNMTVQEGLDLPRAFALNGLLNVENSLDDKIVKKLKNIGHKIKINKNAIGGGQCIKIDRKNGVLIGGSDPRKAVSYTHLRAHETTRY
;
A
#
# COMPACT_ATOMS: atom_id res chain seq x y z
N ALA A 1 19.69 14.35 -4.47
CA ALA A 1 18.87 13.17 -4.79
C ALA A 1 19.64 12.03 -5.46
N CYS A 2 20.63 12.36 -6.31
CA CYS A 2 21.44 11.34 -7.01
C CYS A 2 22.40 10.53 -6.14
N CYS A 3 22.76 10.98 -4.92
CA CYS A 3 23.76 10.31 -4.08
C CYS A 3 23.20 9.20 -3.19
N LEU A 4 21.87 9.08 -3.04
CA LEU A 4 21.23 7.99 -2.29
C LEU A 4 21.09 6.67 -3.08
N VAL A 5 21.58 6.65 -4.31
CA VAL A 5 21.21 5.67 -5.34
C VAL A 5 21.92 4.31 -5.23
N GLY A 6 22.91 4.11 -4.37
CA GLY A 6 23.67 2.86 -4.49
C GLY A 6 23.64 1.90 -3.31
N SER A 7 23.99 2.35 -2.13
CA SER A 7 24.10 1.47 -0.95
C SER A 7 22.95 1.61 0.02
N GLU A 8 22.35 2.78 0.13
CA GLU A 8 21.27 3.07 1.07
C GLU A 8 19.93 2.55 0.60
N MET A 9 19.65 2.53 -0.71
CA MET A 9 18.39 1.98 -1.25
C MET A 9 18.22 0.49 -0.95
N CYS A 10 19.28 -0.32 -1.07
CA CYS A 10 19.16 -1.74 -0.76
C CYS A 10 18.95 -1.99 0.75
N ILE A 11 19.51 -1.17 1.61
CA ILE A 11 19.27 -1.24 3.07
C ILE A 11 17.82 -0.82 3.35
N ARG A 12 17.34 0.26 2.74
CA ARG A 12 15.96 0.70 2.84
C ARG A 12 14.99 -0.39 2.39
N ASP A 13 15.17 -0.93 1.19
CA ASP A 13 14.27 -1.94 0.62
C ASP A 13 14.28 -3.22 1.45
N SER A 14 15.43 -3.61 1.99
CA SER A 14 15.54 -4.72 2.94
C SER A 14 14.79 -4.44 4.24
N LEU A 15 14.99 -3.27 4.85
CA LEU A 15 14.29 -2.89 6.08
C LEU A 15 12.78 -2.81 5.88
N GLN A 16 12.33 -2.23 4.79
CA GLN A 16 10.89 -2.16 4.45
C GLN A 16 10.30 -3.56 4.24
N ALA A 17 11.05 -4.48 3.62
CA ALA A 17 10.65 -5.88 3.50
C ALA A 17 10.51 -6.55 4.87
N GLU A 18 11.46 -6.31 5.79
CA GLU A 18 11.43 -6.87 7.14
C GLU A 18 10.27 -6.30 7.98
N ILE A 19 10.09 -4.98 7.94
CA ILE A 19 8.95 -4.29 8.59
C ILE A 19 7.63 -4.84 8.06
N SER A 20 7.49 -4.98 6.74
CA SER A 20 6.25 -5.47 6.14
C SER A 20 5.92 -6.89 6.58
N LYS A 21 6.91 -7.79 6.68
CA LYS A 21 6.69 -9.15 7.19
C LYS A 21 6.14 -9.15 8.61
N ILE A 22 6.71 -8.33 9.49
CA ILE A 22 6.29 -8.22 10.89
C ILE A 22 4.88 -7.62 10.98
N CYS A 23 4.60 -6.54 10.25
CA CYS A 23 3.28 -5.92 10.21
C CYS A 23 2.21 -6.85 9.65
N PHE A 24 2.54 -7.66 8.62
CA PHE A 24 1.61 -8.67 8.11
C PHE A 24 1.34 -9.78 9.13
N GLU A 25 2.35 -10.20 9.90
CA GLU A 25 2.15 -11.17 10.97
C GLU A 25 1.19 -10.62 12.05
N VAL A 26 1.37 -9.37 12.45
CA VAL A 26 0.46 -8.67 13.38
C VAL A 26 -0.96 -8.59 12.77
N LYS A 27 -1.06 -8.16 11.51
CA LYS A 27 -2.35 -8.08 10.80
C LYS A 27 -3.08 -9.43 10.82
N GLU A 28 -2.38 -10.51 10.51
CA GLU A 28 -2.98 -11.86 10.42
C GLU A 28 -3.38 -12.46 11.77
N THR A 29 -2.87 -11.94 12.88
CA THR A 29 -3.15 -12.48 14.21
C THR A 29 -4.17 -11.68 14.99
N ILE A 30 -4.35 -10.39 14.67
CA ILE A 30 -5.07 -9.46 15.55
C ILE A 30 -6.29 -8.85 14.86
N PHE A 31 -6.20 -8.57 13.56
CA PHE A 31 -7.21 -7.75 12.90
C PHE A 31 -8.40 -8.57 12.40
N GLY A 32 -9.59 -8.00 12.61
CA GLY A 32 -10.88 -8.50 12.14
C GLY A 32 -11.91 -7.37 12.17
N ASP A 33 -13.19 -7.71 12.05
CA ASP A 33 -14.27 -6.73 12.18
C ASP A 33 -14.27 -6.13 13.60
N PRO A 34 -14.16 -4.80 13.76
CA PRO A 34 -14.11 -4.16 15.09
C PRO A 34 -15.39 -4.38 15.91
N ASN A 35 -16.53 -4.72 15.30
CA ASN A 35 -17.74 -5.07 16.04
C ASN A 35 -17.64 -6.45 16.72
N PHE A 36 -16.72 -7.30 16.30
CA PHE A 36 -16.48 -8.64 16.81
C PHE A 36 -15.12 -8.78 17.48
N ASN A 37 -14.33 -7.74 17.49
CA ASN A 37 -12.96 -7.78 17.96
C ASN A 37 -12.64 -6.51 18.77
N ASN A 38 -12.52 -6.68 20.08
CA ASN A 38 -12.26 -5.58 21.01
C ASN A 38 -10.77 -5.22 21.03
N ILE A 39 -10.30 -4.52 19.98
CA ILE A 39 -8.93 -4.05 19.86
C ILE A 39 -8.84 -2.57 20.19
N ASN A 40 -8.00 -2.22 21.15
CA ASN A 40 -7.60 -0.84 21.36
C ASN A 40 -6.44 -0.50 20.41
N ILE A 41 -6.73 0.20 19.32
CA ILE A 41 -5.72 0.57 18.31
C ILE A 41 -4.56 1.38 18.92
N LYS A 42 -4.80 2.16 19.98
CA LYS A 42 -3.74 2.98 20.62
C LYS A 42 -2.62 2.11 21.21
N ASP A 43 -2.93 0.91 21.68
CA ASP A 43 -1.93 0.00 22.26
C ASP A 43 -0.96 -0.47 21.16
N TYR A 44 -1.47 -0.73 19.95
CA TYR A 44 -0.67 -1.14 18.79
C TYR A 44 0.10 0.00 18.12
N LEU A 45 -0.28 1.23 18.40
CA LEU A 45 0.42 2.45 17.95
C LEU A 45 1.29 3.06 19.05
N SER A 46 1.39 2.42 20.23
CA SER A 46 2.25 2.89 21.31
C SER A 46 3.74 2.74 20.96
N ASN A 47 4.56 3.64 21.48
CA ASN A 47 6.02 3.59 21.27
C ASN A 47 6.62 2.29 21.80
N GLU A 48 6.11 1.77 22.91
CA GLU A 48 6.53 0.52 23.53
C GLU A 48 6.28 -0.66 22.58
N TYR A 49 5.07 -0.75 22.04
CA TYR A 49 4.71 -1.82 21.11
C TYR A 49 5.53 -1.74 19.82
N ILE A 50 5.62 -0.54 19.20
CA ILE A 50 6.42 -0.33 18.00
C ILE A 50 7.88 -0.69 18.24
N SER A 51 8.47 -0.27 19.38
CA SER A 51 9.85 -0.60 19.75
C SER A 51 10.05 -2.12 19.89
N SER A 52 9.06 -2.83 20.46
CA SER A 52 9.09 -4.29 20.57
C SER A 52 9.10 -4.98 19.19
N LEU A 53 8.35 -4.44 18.22
CA LEU A 53 8.37 -4.95 16.85
C LEU A 53 9.71 -4.64 16.16
N CYS A 54 10.23 -3.42 16.34
CA CYS A 54 11.52 -3.00 15.76
C CYS A 54 12.68 -3.86 16.28
N SER A 55 12.67 -4.29 17.55
CA SER A 55 13.69 -5.16 18.13
C SER A 55 13.80 -6.54 17.46
N ARG A 56 12.76 -6.96 16.73
CA ARG A 56 12.75 -8.21 15.94
C ARG A 56 13.53 -8.10 14.63
N ILE A 57 13.86 -6.87 14.20
CA ILE A 57 14.58 -6.60 12.95
C ILE A 57 16.09 -6.74 13.17
N ASN A 58 16.74 -7.54 12.35
CA ASN A 58 18.19 -7.68 12.34
C ASN A 58 18.74 -7.22 10.99
N LYS A 59 19.70 -6.28 11.01
CA LYS A 59 20.28 -5.72 9.77
C LYS A 59 21.08 -6.74 8.93
N ASN A 60 21.53 -7.83 9.57
CA ASN A 60 22.39 -8.85 8.96
C ASN A 60 21.68 -10.19 8.71
N LYS A 61 20.42 -10.31 9.11
CA LYS A 61 19.67 -11.57 8.99
C LYS A 61 18.21 -11.29 8.72
N ILE A 62 17.67 -11.91 7.68
CA ILE A 62 16.26 -11.78 7.34
C ILE A 62 15.37 -12.41 8.41
N TYR A 63 14.25 -11.75 8.69
CA TYR A 63 13.20 -12.27 9.56
C TYR A 63 12.46 -13.41 8.89
N SER A 64 12.35 -14.53 9.59
CA SER A 64 11.56 -15.68 9.15
C SER A 64 10.12 -15.49 9.62
N SER A 65 9.27 -14.89 8.78
CA SER A 65 7.85 -14.74 9.09
C SER A 65 7.13 -16.09 9.03
N LYS A 66 6.18 -16.30 9.94
CA LYS A 66 5.17 -17.34 9.76
C LYS A 66 4.40 -17.05 8.46
N LYS A 67 4.04 -18.09 7.70
CA LYS A 67 3.34 -17.92 6.41
C LYS A 67 2.05 -17.12 6.64
N GLY A 68 1.96 -15.94 6.07
CA GLY A 68 0.72 -15.19 5.95
C GLY A 68 -0.17 -15.77 4.85
N TYR A 69 -1.48 -15.67 5.03
CA TYR A 69 -2.43 -16.05 3.98
C TYR A 69 -2.59 -14.86 3.02
N VAL A 70 -2.38 -15.09 1.73
CA VAL A 70 -2.53 -14.04 0.73
C VAL A 70 -3.31 -14.55 -0.46
N THR A 71 -4.43 -13.89 -0.73
CA THR A 71 -5.19 -14.08 -1.97
C THR A 71 -4.45 -13.41 -3.13
N SER A 72 -4.29 -14.13 -4.24
CA SER A 72 -3.73 -13.61 -5.49
C SER A 72 -4.83 -12.97 -6.35
N HIS A 73 -4.44 -11.99 -7.19
CA HIS A 73 -5.26 -11.28 -8.19
C HIS A 73 -6.20 -10.20 -7.65
N PRO A 74 -5.70 -9.18 -6.95
CA PRO A 74 -6.52 -8.03 -6.57
C PRO A 74 -6.70 -7.07 -7.75
N GLU A 75 -7.95 -6.79 -8.06
CA GLU A 75 -8.35 -5.70 -8.97
C GLU A 75 -8.90 -4.55 -8.12
N THR A 76 -8.30 -3.39 -8.26
CA THR A 76 -8.65 -2.20 -7.47
C THR A 76 -8.45 -0.96 -8.32
N ILE A 77 -9.36 0.00 -8.21
CA ILE A 77 -9.25 1.32 -8.80
C ILE A 77 -9.14 2.34 -7.67
N TYR A 78 -8.23 3.28 -7.83
CA TYR A 78 -8.10 4.45 -6.97
C TYR A 78 -8.16 5.72 -7.81
N LEU A 79 -8.85 6.73 -7.31
CA LEU A 79 -8.86 8.07 -7.86
C LEU A 79 -8.71 9.12 -6.76
N SER A 80 -8.07 10.24 -7.11
CA SER A 80 -7.94 11.41 -6.29
C SER A 80 -8.49 12.61 -7.04
N VAL A 81 -9.29 13.43 -6.37
CA VAL A 81 -9.88 14.64 -6.93
C VAL A 81 -9.70 15.77 -5.94
N VAL A 82 -9.30 16.93 -6.44
CA VAL A 82 -9.29 18.19 -5.67
C VAL A 82 -9.95 19.26 -6.55
N ASP A 83 -11.00 19.89 -6.04
CA ASP A 83 -11.70 20.96 -6.76
C ASP A 83 -11.06 22.33 -6.50
N ARG A 84 -11.61 23.38 -7.15
CA ARG A 84 -11.15 24.77 -7.01
C ARG A 84 -11.29 25.33 -5.59
N ASP A 85 -12.23 24.79 -4.81
CA ASP A 85 -12.47 25.19 -3.43
C ASP A 85 -11.64 24.34 -2.44
N LEU A 86 -10.71 23.51 -2.98
CA LEU A 86 -9.83 22.58 -2.28
C LEU A 86 -10.55 21.46 -1.53
N ASN A 87 -11.82 21.21 -1.86
CA ASN A 87 -12.47 19.97 -1.41
C ASN A 87 -11.74 18.79 -2.03
N SER A 88 -11.36 17.85 -1.19
CA SER A 88 -10.50 16.73 -1.59
C SER A 88 -11.22 15.41 -1.42
N VAL A 89 -11.19 14.59 -2.46
CA VAL A 89 -11.72 13.23 -2.45
C VAL A 89 -10.58 12.24 -2.70
N SER A 90 -10.40 11.32 -1.76
CA SER A 90 -9.57 10.14 -1.90
C SER A 90 -10.47 8.92 -1.97
N PHE A 91 -10.61 8.32 -3.15
CA PHE A 91 -11.59 7.27 -3.39
C PHE A 91 -10.94 6.01 -3.93
N ILE A 92 -11.22 4.90 -3.26
CA ILE A 92 -10.75 3.58 -3.69
C ILE A 92 -11.92 2.59 -3.75
N ASN A 93 -12.00 1.83 -4.83
CA ASN A 93 -13.05 0.86 -5.05
C ASN A 93 -12.50 -0.47 -5.55
N SER A 94 -13.11 -1.56 -5.11
CA SER A 94 -12.71 -2.92 -5.49
C SER A 94 -13.81 -3.91 -5.18
N ILE A 95 -14.01 -4.87 -6.08
CA ILE A 95 -14.82 -6.05 -5.84
C ILE A 95 -13.99 -7.27 -5.38
N CYS A 96 -12.76 -7.03 -4.96
CA CYS A 96 -11.72 -7.97 -4.51
C CYS A 96 -11.00 -8.66 -5.69
N HIS A 97 -11.55 -9.68 -6.34
CA HIS A 97 -11.00 -10.25 -7.57
C HIS A 97 -11.59 -9.57 -8.81
N GLY A 98 -10.94 -9.71 -9.98
CA GLY A 98 -11.27 -8.99 -11.21
C GLY A 98 -12.74 -9.08 -11.63
N PHE A 99 -13.37 -10.23 -11.46
CA PHE A 99 -14.81 -10.41 -11.69
C PHE A 99 -15.58 -10.73 -10.40
N GLY A 100 -15.05 -10.33 -9.25
CA GLY A 100 -15.68 -10.54 -7.94
C GLY A 100 -16.13 -11.99 -7.75
N SER A 101 -17.40 -12.17 -7.41
CA SER A 101 -18.01 -13.50 -7.25
C SER A 101 -18.41 -14.17 -8.58
N GLY A 102 -18.36 -13.46 -9.71
CA GLY A 102 -18.96 -13.90 -10.98
C GLY A 102 -20.48 -13.88 -11.00
N ILE A 103 -21.13 -13.43 -9.92
CA ILE A 103 -22.59 -13.39 -9.78
C ILE A 103 -23.05 -11.96 -9.95
N THR A 104 -24.05 -11.76 -10.84
CA THR A 104 -24.63 -10.47 -11.14
C THR A 104 -26.10 -10.44 -10.71
N SER A 105 -26.53 -9.32 -10.15
CA SER A 105 -27.94 -9.10 -9.83
C SER A 105 -28.77 -8.99 -11.11
N ASN A 106 -29.78 -9.83 -11.27
CA ASN A 106 -30.69 -9.78 -12.43
C ASN A 106 -31.48 -8.48 -12.50
N LYS A 107 -31.72 -7.80 -11.37
CA LYS A 107 -32.49 -6.57 -11.29
C LYS A 107 -31.70 -5.31 -11.60
N THR A 108 -30.41 -5.28 -11.23
CA THR A 108 -29.60 -4.05 -11.25
C THR A 108 -28.37 -4.15 -12.16
N GLY A 109 -28.02 -5.36 -12.62
CA GLY A 109 -26.78 -5.59 -13.36
C GLY A 109 -25.49 -5.47 -12.51
N ILE A 110 -25.61 -5.26 -11.20
CA ILE A 110 -24.47 -5.10 -10.30
C ILE A 110 -23.78 -6.45 -10.11
N LEU A 111 -22.48 -6.49 -10.42
CA LEU A 111 -21.59 -7.62 -10.14
C LEU A 111 -21.19 -7.62 -8.67
N PHE A 112 -21.45 -8.71 -7.96
CA PHE A 112 -21.15 -8.81 -6.53
C PHE A 112 -19.68 -9.06 -6.28
N GLN A 113 -19.16 -8.39 -5.26
CA GLN A 113 -17.81 -8.60 -4.75
C GLN A 113 -17.66 -10.00 -4.12
N ASN A 114 -16.45 -10.53 -4.07
CA ASN A 114 -16.14 -11.81 -3.44
C ASN A 114 -15.19 -11.69 -2.22
N ARG A 115 -15.27 -10.58 -1.50
CA ARG A 115 -14.36 -10.26 -0.38
C ARG A 115 -14.44 -11.25 0.78
N GLY A 116 -15.51 -12.04 0.87
CA GLY A 116 -15.64 -13.15 1.82
C GLY A 116 -14.47 -14.15 1.77
N VAL A 117 -13.76 -14.25 0.65
CA VAL A 117 -12.55 -15.08 0.52
C VAL A 117 -11.44 -14.70 1.53
N ASN A 118 -11.50 -13.51 2.10
CA ASN A 118 -10.53 -13.04 3.10
C ASN A 118 -10.84 -13.54 4.52
N PHE A 119 -12.01 -14.12 4.77
CA PHE A 119 -12.30 -14.75 6.07
C PHE A 119 -11.37 -15.93 6.36
N ARG A 120 -11.17 -16.17 7.63
CA ARG A 120 -10.54 -17.39 8.16
C ARG A 120 -11.61 -18.42 8.50
N LEU A 121 -11.24 -19.70 8.36
CA LEU A 121 -12.08 -20.83 8.76
C LEU A 121 -11.70 -21.36 10.14
N GLU A 122 -10.71 -20.76 10.78
CA GLU A 122 -10.22 -21.13 12.11
C GLU A 122 -11.16 -20.56 13.18
N ASP A 123 -11.73 -21.40 14.01
CA ASP A 123 -12.57 -20.98 15.13
C ASP A 123 -11.78 -20.11 16.12
N GLY A 124 -12.41 -19.04 16.59
CA GLY A 124 -11.80 -18.09 17.52
C GLY A 124 -10.78 -17.12 16.90
N HIS A 125 -10.50 -17.23 15.60
CA HIS A 125 -9.66 -16.24 14.92
C HIS A 125 -10.41 -14.90 14.80
N PRO A 126 -9.77 -13.73 15.04
CA PRO A 126 -10.43 -12.41 14.95
C PRO A 126 -11.16 -12.18 13.63
N ASN A 127 -10.65 -12.72 12.53
CA ASN A 127 -11.23 -12.64 11.18
C ASN A 127 -11.92 -13.96 10.76
N SER A 128 -12.37 -14.81 11.71
CA SER A 128 -13.17 -15.98 11.37
C SER A 128 -14.50 -15.59 10.73
N ILE A 129 -15.01 -16.44 9.86
CA ILE A 129 -16.32 -16.23 9.25
C ILE A 129 -17.42 -16.33 10.30
N ASP A 130 -18.37 -15.38 10.28
CA ASP A 130 -19.53 -15.37 11.16
C ASP A 130 -20.69 -14.59 10.51
N SER A 131 -21.90 -14.74 11.08
CA SER A 131 -23.06 -13.99 10.61
C SER A 131 -22.89 -12.48 10.86
N HIS A 132 -23.34 -11.65 9.90
CA HIS A 132 -23.25 -10.20 9.96
C HIS A 132 -21.84 -9.59 10.12
N LYS A 133 -20.80 -10.39 9.98
CA LYS A 133 -19.41 -9.98 10.12
C LYS A 133 -18.81 -9.54 8.79
N ARG A 134 -18.00 -8.49 8.84
CA ARG A 134 -17.25 -7.96 7.69
C ARG A 134 -15.88 -8.63 7.59
N PRO A 135 -15.48 -9.12 6.41
CA PRO A 135 -14.13 -9.67 6.23
C PRO A 135 -13.07 -8.56 6.25
N LEU A 136 -11.88 -8.88 6.76
CA LEU A 136 -10.72 -7.99 6.68
C LEU A 136 -10.39 -7.63 5.23
N HIS A 137 -10.07 -6.36 4.99
CA HIS A 137 -9.66 -5.86 3.68
C HIS A 137 -8.52 -4.86 3.77
N THR A 138 -7.89 -4.57 2.64
CA THR A 138 -6.77 -3.63 2.49
C THR A 138 -7.13 -2.39 1.66
N ILE A 139 -8.41 -2.08 1.49
CA ILE A 139 -8.86 -0.88 0.78
C ILE A 139 -8.66 0.33 1.70
N ILE A 140 -7.70 1.19 1.35
CA ILE A 140 -7.23 2.27 2.23
C ILE A 140 -7.04 3.55 1.39
N PRO A 141 -8.06 4.40 1.21
CA PRO A 141 -7.85 5.75 0.68
C PRO A 141 -7.17 6.61 1.74
N GLY A 142 -6.25 7.50 1.34
CA GLY A 142 -5.46 8.31 2.26
C GLY A 142 -5.61 9.81 2.02
N LEU A 143 -5.65 10.56 3.11
CA LEU A 143 -5.49 12.01 3.14
C LEU A 143 -4.42 12.37 4.18
N ILE A 144 -3.57 13.33 3.86
CA ILE A 144 -2.69 13.97 4.84
C ILE A 144 -3.19 15.38 5.03
N THR A 145 -3.44 15.75 6.28
CA THR A 145 -3.88 17.09 6.66
C THR A 145 -2.83 17.78 7.53
N ASN A 146 -2.88 19.09 7.59
CA ASN A 146 -2.13 19.87 8.56
C ASN A 146 -2.88 19.94 9.90
N LYS A 147 -2.34 20.71 10.85
CA LYS A 147 -2.93 20.89 12.19
C LYS A 147 -4.31 21.60 12.19
N ASN A 148 -4.67 22.23 11.08
CA ASN A 148 -5.95 22.92 10.89
C ASN A 148 -6.95 22.08 10.09
N ASP A 149 -6.71 20.77 9.97
CA ASP A 149 -7.49 19.82 9.17
C ASP A 149 -7.56 20.17 7.66
N GLU A 150 -6.64 21.01 7.18
CA GLU A 150 -6.56 21.31 5.75
C GLU A 150 -5.78 20.22 5.01
N THR A 151 -6.35 19.70 3.93
CA THR A 151 -5.69 18.68 3.11
C THR A 151 -4.39 19.21 2.48
N LEU A 152 -3.32 18.46 2.64
CA LEU A 152 -2.02 18.65 2.00
C LEU A 152 -1.80 17.66 0.87
N TYR A 153 -2.23 16.42 1.06
CA TYR A 153 -2.14 15.36 0.06
C TYR A 153 -3.41 14.52 0.05
N SER A 154 -3.91 14.23 -1.15
CA SER A 154 -4.89 13.17 -1.41
C SER A 154 -4.20 12.08 -2.20
N TYR A 155 -4.13 10.84 -1.66
CA TYR A 155 -3.31 9.78 -2.24
C TYR A 155 -3.90 8.39 -1.98
N GLY A 156 -3.48 7.44 -2.81
CA GLY A 156 -3.78 6.04 -2.60
C GLY A 156 -3.00 5.13 -3.52
N VAL A 157 -2.79 3.91 -3.06
CA VAL A 157 -2.08 2.88 -3.80
C VAL A 157 -2.95 1.65 -3.94
N MET A 158 -3.12 1.18 -5.17
CA MET A 158 -3.80 -0.06 -5.53
C MET A 158 -2.85 -1.25 -5.42
N GLY A 159 -3.37 -2.48 -5.38
CA GLY A 159 -2.53 -3.68 -5.44
C GLY A 159 -2.83 -4.71 -4.35
N GLY A 160 -4.07 -4.79 -3.87
CA GLY A 160 -4.49 -5.78 -2.88
C GLY A 160 -3.68 -5.72 -1.60
N GLN A 161 -2.97 -6.78 -1.28
CA GLN A 161 -2.14 -6.84 -0.06
C GLN A 161 -0.95 -5.86 -0.08
N TYR A 162 -0.53 -5.39 -1.25
CA TYR A 162 0.51 -4.36 -1.36
C TYR A 162 0.04 -2.98 -0.88
N GLN A 163 -1.26 -2.70 -0.84
CA GLN A 163 -1.79 -1.36 -0.56
C GLN A 163 -1.21 -0.72 0.71
N PRO A 164 -1.20 -1.34 1.89
CA PRO A 164 -0.65 -0.71 3.10
C PRO A 164 0.84 -0.38 2.95
N ILE A 165 1.60 -1.28 2.37
CA ILE A 165 3.05 -1.12 2.18
C ILE A 165 3.34 -0.07 1.11
N GLY A 166 2.60 -0.10 0.00
CA GLY A 166 2.74 0.86 -1.08
C GLY A 166 2.41 2.29 -0.66
N GLN A 167 1.41 2.47 0.22
CA GLN A 167 1.11 3.78 0.77
C GLN A 167 2.23 4.27 1.70
N SER A 168 2.72 3.44 2.60
CA SER A 168 3.87 3.77 3.45
C SER A 168 5.09 4.14 2.61
N HIS A 169 5.37 3.39 1.53
CA HIS A 169 6.45 3.67 0.58
C HIS A 169 6.30 5.06 -0.05
N LEU A 170 5.11 5.35 -0.61
CA LEU A 170 4.85 6.63 -1.26
C LEU A 170 5.03 7.81 -0.31
N ILE A 171 4.45 7.72 0.89
CA ILE A 171 4.55 8.78 1.90
C ILE A 171 5.99 8.98 2.34
N GLN A 172 6.72 7.90 2.61
CA GLN A 172 8.14 7.97 2.98
C GLN A 172 8.98 8.61 1.87
N ASN A 173 8.75 8.25 0.61
CA ASN A 173 9.45 8.85 -0.52
C ASN A 173 9.23 10.38 -0.58
N ILE A 174 8.00 10.82 -0.38
CA ILE A 174 7.63 12.24 -0.45
C ILE A 174 8.11 13.02 0.78
N ILE A 175 7.87 12.48 1.98
CA ILE A 175 8.09 13.22 3.24
C ILE A 175 9.53 13.09 3.74
N ASP A 176 10.06 11.86 3.78
CA ASP A 176 11.38 11.60 4.38
C ASP A 176 12.52 11.83 3.37
N TYR A 177 12.28 11.52 2.09
CA TYR A 177 13.28 11.67 1.03
C TYR A 177 13.08 12.91 0.15
N ASN A 178 12.08 13.76 0.45
CA ASN A 178 11.79 15.00 -0.27
C ASN A 178 11.62 14.82 -1.80
N MET A 179 11.12 13.69 -2.22
CA MET A 179 10.83 13.44 -3.62
C MET A 179 9.59 14.20 -4.07
N THR A 180 9.53 14.57 -5.31
CA THR A 180 8.28 15.02 -5.93
C THR A 180 7.25 13.89 -5.92
N VAL A 181 5.98 14.22 -6.06
CA VAL A 181 4.90 13.22 -6.10
C VAL A 181 5.13 12.19 -7.20
N GLN A 182 5.57 12.65 -8.39
CA GLN A 182 5.82 11.75 -9.52
C GLN A 182 7.05 10.86 -9.29
N GLU A 183 8.17 11.42 -8.82
CA GLU A 183 9.36 10.63 -8.48
C GLU A 183 9.05 9.55 -7.46
N GLY A 184 8.25 9.88 -6.40
CA GLY A 184 7.85 8.91 -5.39
C GLY A 184 6.99 7.77 -5.94
N LEU A 185 6.19 8.03 -6.97
CA LEU A 185 5.38 7.02 -7.65
C LEU A 185 6.20 6.15 -8.62
N ASP A 186 7.19 6.74 -9.29
CA ASP A 186 7.98 6.07 -10.33
C ASP A 186 9.00 5.07 -9.79
N LEU A 187 9.42 5.20 -8.53
CA LEU A 187 10.43 4.32 -7.95
C LEU A 187 10.07 2.83 -8.11
N PRO A 188 11.06 1.99 -8.46
CA PRO A 188 10.90 0.55 -8.46
C PRO A 188 10.45 0.01 -7.10
N ARG A 189 9.63 -1.03 -7.12
CA ARG A 189 9.01 -1.57 -5.92
C ARG A 189 9.53 -2.94 -5.56
N ALA A 190 9.64 -3.15 -4.24
CA ALA A 190 9.90 -4.44 -3.63
C ALA A 190 8.80 -4.76 -2.62
N PHE A 191 8.34 -6.01 -2.59
CA PHE A 191 7.27 -6.45 -1.70
C PHE A 191 7.51 -7.86 -1.16
N ALA A 192 7.64 -7.97 0.15
CA ALA A 192 7.80 -9.27 0.81
C ALA A 192 6.46 -9.99 0.93
N LEU A 193 6.33 -11.14 0.28
CA LEU A 193 5.09 -11.91 0.22
C LEU A 193 5.39 -13.39 0.11
N ASN A 194 4.72 -14.22 0.94
CA ASN A 194 4.85 -15.69 0.92
C ASN A 194 6.30 -16.20 0.98
N GLY A 195 7.12 -15.56 1.81
CA GLY A 195 8.54 -15.94 1.99
C GLY A 195 9.46 -15.53 0.84
N LEU A 196 8.96 -14.79 -0.14
CA LEU A 196 9.72 -14.24 -1.25
C LEU A 196 9.74 -12.72 -1.17
N LEU A 197 10.82 -12.10 -1.60
CA LEU A 197 10.86 -10.67 -1.90
C LEU A 197 10.59 -10.50 -3.40
N ASN A 198 9.37 -10.10 -3.72
CA ASN A 198 8.97 -9.79 -5.07
C ASN A 198 9.51 -8.41 -5.43
N VAL A 199 10.26 -8.30 -6.52
CA VAL A 199 10.83 -7.05 -7.00
C VAL A 199 10.41 -6.81 -8.44
N GLU A 200 10.23 -5.55 -8.81
CA GLU A 200 10.00 -5.18 -10.20
C GLU A 200 11.28 -5.37 -11.04
N ASN A 201 11.11 -5.68 -12.32
CA ASN A 201 12.21 -5.86 -13.25
C ASN A 201 13.01 -4.57 -13.54
N SER A 202 12.45 -3.40 -13.17
CA SER A 202 13.12 -2.09 -13.24
C SER A 202 14.08 -1.82 -12.08
N LEU A 203 14.09 -2.68 -11.05
CA LEU A 203 15.04 -2.53 -9.94
C LEU A 203 16.47 -2.85 -10.40
N ASP A 204 17.42 -1.98 -10.09
CA ASP A 204 18.83 -2.13 -10.46
C ASP A 204 19.39 -3.50 -10.04
N ASP A 205 20.07 -4.19 -10.95
CA ASP A 205 20.66 -5.52 -10.72
C ASP A 205 21.65 -5.55 -9.57
N LYS A 206 22.37 -4.43 -9.31
CA LYS A 206 23.29 -4.30 -8.17
C LYS A 206 22.52 -4.33 -6.86
N ILE A 207 21.33 -3.69 -6.81
CA ILE A 207 20.44 -3.72 -5.65
C ILE A 207 19.90 -5.14 -5.45
N VAL A 208 19.42 -5.77 -6.51
CA VAL A 208 18.93 -7.16 -6.48
C VAL A 208 20.02 -8.10 -5.95
N LYS A 209 21.27 -7.96 -6.41
CA LYS A 209 22.40 -8.76 -5.94
C LYS A 209 22.69 -8.55 -4.45
N LYS A 210 22.68 -7.30 -3.98
CA LYS A 210 22.87 -6.98 -2.56
C LYS A 210 21.75 -7.57 -1.69
N LEU A 211 20.50 -7.47 -2.11
CA LEU A 211 19.36 -8.05 -1.40
C LEU A 211 19.48 -9.59 -1.30
N LYS A 212 19.94 -10.26 -2.35
CA LYS A 212 20.24 -11.70 -2.31
C LYS A 212 21.35 -12.02 -1.31
N ASN A 213 22.41 -11.21 -1.26
CA ASN A 213 23.52 -11.41 -0.33
C ASN A 213 23.12 -11.22 1.15
N ILE A 214 22.13 -10.36 1.43
CA ILE A 214 21.51 -10.22 2.76
C ILE A 214 20.69 -11.46 3.12
N GLY A 215 20.32 -12.29 2.13
CA GLY A 215 19.58 -13.54 2.32
C GLY A 215 18.14 -13.53 1.78
N HIS A 216 17.69 -12.46 1.15
CA HIS A 216 16.36 -12.43 0.55
C HIS A 216 16.22 -13.41 -0.61
N LYS A 217 15.15 -14.21 -0.59
CA LYS A 217 14.75 -15.04 -1.72
C LYS A 217 14.01 -14.17 -2.73
N ILE A 218 14.69 -13.75 -3.79
CA ILE A 218 14.16 -12.78 -4.76
C ILE A 218 13.30 -13.48 -5.82
N LYS A 219 12.14 -12.89 -6.12
CA LYS A 219 11.34 -13.18 -7.31
C LYS A 219 11.19 -11.91 -8.13
N ILE A 220 11.73 -11.90 -9.33
CA ILE A 220 11.55 -10.80 -10.28
C ILE A 220 10.17 -10.93 -10.92
N ASN A 221 9.34 -9.90 -10.76
CA ASN A 221 8.02 -9.85 -11.34
C ASN A 221 8.07 -9.14 -12.70
N LYS A 222 7.44 -9.77 -13.69
CA LYS A 222 7.20 -9.16 -15.00
C LYS A 222 6.06 -8.14 -14.94
N ASN A 223 5.10 -8.36 -14.05
CA ASN A 223 3.96 -7.47 -13.85
C ASN A 223 4.26 -6.45 -12.77
N ALA A 224 3.67 -5.28 -12.92
CA ALA A 224 3.75 -4.18 -11.97
C ALA A 224 3.27 -4.58 -10.56
N ILE A 225 3.91 -4.05 -9.53
CA ILE A 225 3.50 -4.21 -8.13
C ILE A 225 2.63 -3.01 -7.75
N GLY A 226 1.32 -3.19 -7.83
CA GLY A 226 0.36 -2.14 -7.51
C GLY A 226 0.34 -0.99 -8.51
N GLY A 227 -0.15 0.14 -8.07
CA GLY A 227 -0.19 1.42 -8.80
C GLY A 227 -0.76 2.49 -7.89
N GLY A 228 -0.39 3.74 -8.05
CA GLY A 228 -0.79 4.82 -7.18
C GLY A 228 -1.16 6.10 -7.90
N GLN A 229 -1.90 6.98 -7.21
CA GLN A 229 -2.19 8.34 -7.62
C GLN A 229 -2.03 9.24 -6.41
N CYS A 230 -1.59 10.46 -6.63
CA CYS A 230 -1.44 11.42 -5.56
C CYS A 230 -1.61 12.85 -6.08
N ILE A 231 -2.32 13.69 -5.32
CA ILE A 231 -2.39 15.13 -5.53
C ILE A 231 -1.85 15.82 -4.28
N LYS A 232 -0.83 16.66 -4.46
CA LYS A 232 -0.34 17.59 -3.44
C LYS A 232 -1.01 18.94 -3.63
N ILE A 233 -1.49 19.53 -2.54
CA ILE A 233 -2.00 20.90 -2.51
C ILE A 233 -0.87 21.80 -1.98
N ASP A 234 -0.24 22.53 -2.86
CA ASP A 234 0.78 23.51 -2.49
C ASP A 234 0.12 24.88 -2.24
N ARG A 235 -0.35 25.06 -1.00
CA ARG A 235 -1.05 26.27 -0.58
C ARG A 235 -0.15 27.52 -0.63
N LYS A 236 1.16 27.36 -0.48
CA LYS A 236 2.10 28.48 -0.52
C LYS A 236 2.19 29.10 -1.92
N ASN A 237 2.17 28.26 -2.93
CA ASN A 237 2.30 28.69 -4.33
C ASN A 237 0.95 28.75 -5.05
N GLY A 238 -0.16 28.34 -4.41
CA GLY A 238 -1.50 28.30 -4.97
C GLY A 238 -1.61 27.35 -6.16
N VAL A 239 -1.02 26.13 -6.05
CA VAL A 239 -1.01 25.16 -7.15
C VAL A 239 -1.34 23.76 -6.66
N LEU A 240 -1.97 22.97 -7.54
CA LEU A 240 -2.15 21.54 -7.38
C LEU A 240 -1.06 20.80 -8.16
N ILE A 241 -0.39 19.83 -7.53
CA ILE A 241 0.65 19.03 -8.14
C ILE A 241 0.17 17.57 -8.17
N GLY A 242 -0.18 17.10 -9.37
CA GLY A 242 -0.62 15.72 -9.57
C GLY A 242 0.54 14.79 -9.93
N GLY A 243 0.44 13.53 -9.49
CA GLY A 243 1.29 12.44 -9.94
C GLY A 243 0.45 11.21 -10.26
N SER A 244 0.77 10.56 -11.37
CA SER A 244 0.10 9.34 -11.85
C SER A 244 1.11 8.24 -12.08
N ASP A 245 0.83 7.07 -11.52
CA ASP A 245 1.71 5.91 -11.62
C ASP A 245 1.67 5.30 -13.03
N PRO A 246 2.80 5.23 -13.73
CA PRO A 246 2.85 4.67 -15.09
C PRO A 246 2.43 3.20 -15.15
N ARG A 247 2.48 2.47 -14.04
CA ARG A 247 2.07 1.06 -13.95
C ARG A 247 0.58 0.85 -14.17
N LYS A 248 -0.23 1.88 -13.92
CA LYS A 248 -1.70 1.88 -14.05
C LYS A 248 -2.21 3.08 -14.88
N ALA A 249 -1.33 3.81 -15.52
CA ALA A 249 -1.66 5.04 -16.27
C ALA A 249 -2.51 4.82 -17.54
N VAL A 250 -2.66 3.61 -18.00
CA VAL A 250 -3.47 3.29 -19.21
C VAL A 250 -4.93 3.73 -19.07
N SER A 251 -5.43 3.88 -17.87
CA SER A 251 -6.79 4.34 -17.56
C SER A 251 -6.93 5.87 -17.45
N TYR A 252 -5.84 6.64 -17.59
CA TYR A 252 -5.78 8.08 -17.23
C TYR A 252 -5.17 8.93 -18.33
N THR A 253 -5.52 8.67 -19.59
CA THR A 253 -5.00 9.41 -20.76
C THR A 253 -5.37 10.90 -20.83
N HIS A 254 -6.13 11.42 -19.86
CA HIS A 254 -6.65 12.79 -19.89
C HIS A 254 -5.99 13.76 -18.90
N LEU A 255 -5.13 13.28 -17.99
CA LEU A 255 -4.34 14.14 -17.11
C LEU A 255 -2.86 13.95 -17.44
N ARG A 256 -2.25 14.91 -18.10
CA ARG A 256 -0.80 14.93 -18.29
C ARG A 256 -0.14 15.01 -16.91
N ALA A 257 0.86 14.20 -16.67
CA ALA A 257 1.57 14.05 -15.40
C ALA A 257 2.25 15.34 -14.87
N HIS A 258 2.09 16.45 -15.54
CA HIS A 258 2.74 17.75 -15.26
C HIS A 258 1.80 18.95 -15.33
N GLU A 259 0.49 18.75 -15.32
CA GLU A 259 -0.41 19.91 -15.30
C GLU A 259 -0.51 20.45 -13.87
N THR A 260 0.13 21.60 -13.66
CA THR A 260 -0.09 22.44 -12.49
C THR A 260 -1.27 23.37 -12.79
N THR A 261 -2.34 23.24 -12.02
CA THR A 261 -3.48 24.15 -12.10
C THR A 261 -3.36 25.17 -10.97
N ARG A 262 -3.34 26.45 -11.31
CA ARG A 262 -3.45 27.54 -10.31
C ARG A 262 -4.92 27.67 -9.89
N TYR A 263 -5.18 27.89 -8.63
CA TYR A 263 -6.47 28.18 -8.02
C TYR A 263 -6.51 29.55 -7.40
#